data_9877d16a98f492f55403a7507b9c4fcb
#
_entry.id   9877d16a98f492f55403a7507b9c4fcb
#
_cell.length_a   1.000
_cell.length_b   1.000
_cell.length_c   1.000
_cell.angle_alpha   90.00
_cell.angle_beta   90.00
_cell.angle_gamma   90.00
#
_symmetry.space_group_name_H-M   'P 1'
#
loop_
_entity.id
_entity.type
_entity.pdbx_description
1 polymer ?
#
loop_
_entity_poly.entity_id
_entity_poly.type
_entity_poly.pdbx_seq_one_letter_code
_entity_poly.pdbx_strand_id
1 'polypeptide(L)'
;MFSIKDLYRLVVVSIISFCAVFVTNLFLNFYLDIRLLDQTNWLPEIRAVYDAQVAISWLIASISGAVLSLTSILLLFFYIRQFIDQHKPELGVLKALGYKNWEIARKFWIFSLPIGLGTSIGYFSSFAMMPHFYHLRNQSGVLPEITIRQHWSLFLFLVVLPTLAFAALAVLYASYCLRLPALDLLKRVSPSRKAPKRKAGKRIRKDRPFLKDLSASLLWSRKLLIFFVIFGSMCFSAMIQLSFGMKELTDETIQSMMMSIGTVLSVAILYLSLGVLLQENQETLAIMKVFGYSRNECHKSLFAPYRFLAFLGFVLGTGYQYGIMQLLLRLMEKSIAQKVDYNFDFGVCLITLLIFTLVYEGFIYLSSRKIDQLTIKQVMLGE
;
A
#
# COMPACT_ATOMS: atom_id res chain seq x y z
N MET A 1 16.15 -18.32 -12.10
CA MET A 1 16.05 -17.72 -10.78
C MET A 1 14.81 -16.85 -10.62
N PHE A 2 14.44 -16.00 -11.59
CA PHE A 2 13.19 -15.25 -11.57
C PHE A 2 12.17 -15.92 -12.47
N SER A 3 11.01 -16.33 -11.92
CA SER A 3 9.89 -16.91 -12.66
C SER A 3 8.88 -15.84 -13.05
N ILE A 4 8.12 -16.07 -14.13
CA ILE A 4 7.00 -15.21 -14.55
C ILE A 4 5.96 -15.07 -13.41
N LYS A 5 5.82 -16.12 -12.57
CA LYS A 5 4.93 -16.09 -11.39
C LYS A 5 5.37 -15.07 -10.33
N ASP A 6 6.66 -14.77 -10.23
CA ASP A 6 7.18 -13.76 -9.32
C ASP A 6 6.91 -12.34 -9.84
N LEU A 7 6.91 -12.18 -11.18
CA LEU A 7 6.61 -10.91 -11.83
C LEU A 7 5.18 -10.43 -11.56
N TYR A 8 4.21 -11.37 -11.52
CA TYR A 8 2.80 -11.04 -11.25
C TYR A 8 2.61 -10.36 -9.88
N ARG A 9 3.39 -10.76 -8.88
CA ARG A 9 3.33 -10.13 -7.55
C ARG A 9 3.87 -8.70 -7.56
N LEU A 10 4.83 -8.45 -8.44
CA LEU A 10 5.43 -7.13 -8.60
C LEU A 10 4.51 -6.13 -9.33
N VAL A 11 3.49 -6.62 -10.06
CA VAL A 11 2.48 -5.77 -10.70
C VAL A 11 1.75 -4.89 -9.68
N VAL A 12 1.46 -5.40 -8.50
CA VAL A 12 0.79 -4.62 -7.45
C VAL A 12 1.67 -3.46 -6.98
N VAL A 13 2.98 -3.68 -6.84
CA VAL A 13 3.93 -2.61 -6.48
C VAL A 13 4.00 -1.57 -7.60
N SER A 14 3.95 -2.01 -8.87
CA SER A 14 3.89 -1.11 -10.03
C SER A 14 2.63 -0.24 -10.00
N ILE A 15 1.46 -0.82 -9.69
CA ILE A 15 0.19 -0.08 -9.59
C ILE A 15 0.27 0.98 -8.46
N ILE A 16 0.80 0.62 -7.31
CA ILE A 16 0.97 1.56 -6.19
C ILE A 16 1.91 2.69 -6.58
N SER A 17 3.03 2.38 -7.22
CA SER A 17 4.00 3.39 -7.68
C SER A 17 3.42 4.27 -8.79
N PHE A 18 2.60 3.70 -9.68
CA PHE A 18 1.83 4.45 -10.67
C PHE A 18 0.90 5.47 -10.01
N CYS A 19 0.03 5.04 -9.11
CA CYS A 19 -0.89 5.92 -8.40
C CYS A 19 -0.15 7.01 -7.61
N ALA A 20 0.97 6.65 -6.99
CA ALA A 20 1.81 7.58 -6.24
C ALA A 20 2.28 8.75 -7.11
N VAL A 21 2.94 8.42 -8.22
CA VAL A 21 3.53 9.43 -9.10
C VAL A 21 2.46 10.18 -9.87
N PHE A 22 1.39 9.50 -10.30
CA PHE A 22 0.28 10.12 -11.01
C PHE A 22 -0.35 11.26 -10.18
N VAL A 23 -0.73 10.99 -8.93
CA VAL A 23 -1.32 12.02 -8.05
C VAL A 23 -0.30 13.10 -7.72
N THR A 24 0.89 12.70 -7.28
CA THR A 24 1.91 13.66 -6.85
C THR A 24 2.32 14.58 -7.99
N ASN A 25 2.46 14.07 -9.21
CA ASN A 25 2.84 14.88 -10.37
C ASN A 25 1.74 15.86 -10.77
N LEU A 26 0.46 15.45 -10.75
CA LEU A 26 -0.65 16.38 -11.04
C LEU A 26 -0.64 17.60 -10.12
N PHE A 27 -0.57 17.36 -8.82
CA PHE A 27 -0.61 18.44 -7.85
C PHE A 27 0.69 19.24 -7.76
N LEU A 28 1.83 18.60 -7.92
CA LEU A 28 3.13 19.26 -7.84
C LEU A 28 3.43 20.10 -9.09
N ASN A 29 3.05 19.61 -10.28
CA ASN A 29 3.16 20.38 -11.51
C ASN A 29 2.26 21.62 -11.46
N PHE A 30 0.99 21.44 -11.05
CA PHE A 30 0.07 22.56 -10.84
C PHE A 30 0.61 23.57 -9.82
N TYR A 31 1.20 23.10 -8.71
CA TYR A 31 1.84 23.95 -7.71
C TYR A 31 2.98 24.78 -8.30
N LEU A 32 3.82 24.19 -9.15
CA LEU A 32 4.92 24.87 -9.80
C LEU A 32 4.43 25.91 -10.82
N ASP A 33 3.45 25.53 -11.65
CA ASP A 33 2.92 26.39 -12.70
C ASP A 33 2.15 27.60 -12.14
N ILE A 34 1.32 27.38 -11.10
CA ILE A 34 0.57 28.46 -10.46
C ILE A 34 1.50 29.51 -9.81
N ARG A 35 2.65 29.10 -9.29
CA ARG A 35 3.65 30.01 -8.70
C ARG A 35 4.37 30.90 -9.71
N LEU A 36 4.26 30.58 -11.00
CA LEU A 36 4.82 31.38 -12.08
C LEU A 36 3.90 32.54 -12.50
N LEU A 37 2.69 32.61 -11.95
CA LEU A 37 1.76 33.71 -12.23
C LEU A 37 2.25 35.00 -11.60
N ASP A 38 2.14 36.10 -12.36
CA ASP A 38 2.50 37.45 -11.90
C ASP A 38 1.42 38.00 -10.95
N GLN A 39 1.82 38.31 -9.71
CA GLN A 39 0.93 38.71 -8.61
C GLN A 39 0.84 40.24 -8.41
N THR A 40 1.49 41.04 -9.28
CA THR A 40 1.77 42.46 -9.01
C THR A 40 0.52 43.34 -8.87
N ASN A 41 -0.64 42.96 -9.47
CA ASN A 41 -1.84 43.80 -9.49
C ASN A 41 -3.10 43.05 -9.06
N TRP A 42 -3.01 42.03 -8.21
CA TRP A 42 -4.19 41.25 -7.83
C TRP A 42 -4.98 41.88 -6.68
N LEU A 43 -6.33 41.78 -6.80
CA LEU A 43 -7.24 42.08 -5.72
C LEU A 43 -7.02 41.14 -4.53
N PRO A 44 -7.27 41.57 -3.30
CA PRO A 44 -7.11 40.72 -2.12
C PRO A 44 -7.88 39.38 -2.19
N GLU A 45 -9.05 39.38 -2.82
CA GLU A 45 -9.89 38.17 -3.01
C GLU A 45 -9.23 37.15 -3.93
N ILE A 46 -8.65 37.61 -5.06
CA ILE A 46 -7.93 36.74 -6.01
C ILE A 46 -6.69 36.14 -5.34
N ARG A 47 -6.01 36.95 -4.54
CA ARG A 47 -4.83 36.50 -3.80
C ARG A 47 -5.15 35.44 -2.75
N ALA A 48 -6.29 35.57 -2.06
CA ALA A 48 -6.75 34.56 -1.11
C ALA A 48 -7.05 33.21 -1.78
N VAL A 49 -7.69 33.21 -2.96
CA VAL A 49 -7.95 32.01 -3.77
C VAL A 49 -6.62 31.37 -4.23
N TYR A 50 -5.69 32.19 -4.69
CA TYR A 50 -4.35 31.73 -5.10
C TYR A 50 -3.61 31.05 -3.94
N ASP A 51 -3.51 31.71 -2.79
CA ASP A 51 -2.80 31.19 -1.62
C ASP A 51 -3.43 29.87 -1.13
N ALA A 52 -4.77 29.78 -1.15
CA ALA A 52 -5.47 28.54 -0.83
C ALA A 52 -5.14 27.42 -1.82
N GLN A 53 -5.14 27.70 -3.12
CA GLN A 53 -4.82 26.70 -4.15
C GLN A 53 -3.37 26.22 -4.07
N VAL A 54 -2.42 27.11 -3.82
CA VAL A 54 -1.00 26.80 -3.61
C VAL A 54 -0.83 25.91 -2.38
N ALA A 55 -1.43 26.30 -1.25
CA ALA A 55 -1.33 25.54 0.00
C ALA A 55 -1.93 24.13 -0.13
N ILE A 56 -3.13 23.99 -0.69
CA ILE A 56 -3.81 22.71 -0.89
C ILE A 56 -3.01 21.81 -1.83
N SER A 57 -2.52 22.34 -2.94
CA SER A 57 -1.77 21.55 -3.92
C SER A 57 -0.46 21.01 -3.35
N TRP A 58 0.28 21.84 -2.62
CA TRP A 58 1.51 21.43 -1.94
C TRP A 58 1.23 20.38 -0.85
N LEU A 59 0.18 20.57 -0.07
CA LEU A 59 -0.21 19.65 1.01
C LEU A 59 -0.59 18.28 0.46
N ILE A 60 -1.43 18.23 -0.59
CA ILE A 60 -1.84 16.96 -1.21
C ILE A 60 -0.64 16.26 -1.86
N ALA A 61 0.21 16.99 -2.59
CA ALA A 61 1.42 16.43 -3.19
C ALA A 61 2.37 15.84 -2.14
N SER A 62 2.57 16.57 -1.02
CA SER A 62 3.47 16.14 0.05
C SER A 62 2.94 14.91 0.79
N ILE A 63 1.67 14.90 1.17
CA ILE A 63 1.05 13.78 1.88
C ILE A 63 1.00 12.55 0.98
N SER A 64 0.50 12.68 -0.25
CA SER A 64 0.41 11.55 -1.18
C SER A 64 1.79 10.98 -1.49
N GLY A 65 2.76 11.83 -1.81
CA GLY A 65 4.13 11.41 -2.07
C GLY A 65 4.77 10.70 -0.88
N ALA A 66 4.64 11.23 0.33
CA ALA A 66 5.21 10.63 1.54
C ALA A 66 4.56 9.28 1.90
N VAL A 67 3.24 9.22 1.96
CA VAL A 67 2.50 8.01 2.35
C VAL A 67 2.72 6.88 1.35
N LEU A 68 2.64 7.20 0.05
CA LEU A 68 2.78 6.19 -1.00
C LEU A 68 4.24 5.72 -1.16
N SER A 69 5.23 6.63 -0.97
CA SER A 69 6.64 6.25 -0.92
C SER A 69 6.94 5.31 0.25
N LEU A 70 6.44 5.63 1.44
CA LEU A 70 6.59 4.78 2.62
C LEU A 70 5.97 3.39 2.38
N THR A 71 4.78 3.34 1.83
CA THR A 71 4.09 2.08 1.49
C THR A 71 4.89 1.26 0.49
N SER A 72 5.41 1.89 -0.56
CA SER A 72 6.23 1.23 -1.57
C SER A 72 7.52 0.65 -0.98
N ILE A 73 8.19 1.39 -0.09
CA ILE A 73 9.39 0.91 0.62
C ILE A 73 9.09 -0.33 1.48
N LEU A 74 8.00 -0.27 2.26
CA LEU A 74 7.61 -1.40 3.12
C LEU A 74 7.27 -2.64 2.29
N LEU A 75 6.54 -2.46 1.19
CA LEU A 75 6.21 -3.54 0.27
C LEU A 75 7.45 -4.13 -0.39
N LEU A 76 8.38 -3.29 -0.84
CA LEU A 76 9.64 -3.75 -1.42
C LEU A 76 10.42 -4.64 -0.45
N PHE A 77 10.62 -4.19 0.79
CA PHE A 77 11.30 -4.99 1.81
C PHE A 77 10.60 -6.31 2.07
N PHE A 78 9.27 -6.27 2.12
CA PHE A 78 8.48 -7.46 2.30
C PHE A 78 8.65 -8.47 1.15
N TYR A 79 8.60 -8.00 -0.10
CA TYR A 79 8.78 -8.84 -1.28
C TYR A 79 10.17 -9.45 -1.37
N ILE A 80 11.21 -8.66 -1.12
CA ILE A 80 12.58 -9.16 -1.12
C ILE A 80 12.76 -10.24 -0.06
N ARG A 81 12.24 -10.00 1.14
CA ARG A 81 12.29 -10.99 2.21
C ARG A 81 11.55 -12.27 1.85
N GLN A 82 10.35 -12.14 1.32
CA GLN A 82 9.56 -13.29 0.89
C GLN A 82 10.25 -14.07 -0.23
N PHE A 83 10.81 -13.39 -1.22
CA PHE A 83 11.57 -14.01 -2.29
C PHE A 83 12.79 -14.79 -1.75
N ILE A 84 13.55 -14.17 -0.86
CA ILE A 84 14.70 -14.84 -0.22
C ILE A 84 14.23 -16.06 0.58
N ASP A 85 13.16 -15.94 1.37
CA ASP A 85 12.62 -17.04 2.16
C ASP A 85 12.16 -18.24 1.30
N GLN A 86 11.59 -17.97 0.12
CA GLN A 86 11.16 -19.00 -0.84
C GLN A 86 12.32 -19.69 -1.55
N HIS A 87 13.39 -18.95 -1.90
CA HIS A 87 14.54 -19.43 -2.65
C HIS A 87 15.77 -19.69 -1.79
N LYS A 88 15.60 -19.86 -0.46
CA LYS A 88 16.68 -20.13 0.47
C LYS A 88 17.62 -21.27 0.04
N PRO A 89 17.10 -22.45 -0.41
CA PRO A 89 17.99 -23.53 -0.82
C PRO A 89 18.85 -23.18 -2.02
N GLU A 90 18.26 -22.54 -3.04
CA GLU A 90 18.98 -22.11 -4.27
C GLU A 90 20.06 -21.09 -3.92
N LEU A 91 19.73 -20.11 -3.07
CA LEU A 91 20.68 -19.10 -2.58
C LEU A 91 21.79 -19.73 -1.74
N GLY A 92 21.44 -20.75 -0.95
CA GLY A 92 22.40 -21.55 -0.17
C GLY A 92 23.40 -22.31 -1.05
N VAL A 93 22.93 -22.93 -2.15
CA VAL A 93 23.79 -23.58 -3.15
C VAL A 93 24.75 -22.58 -3.80
N LEU A 94 24.26 -21.41 -4.22
CA LEU A 94 25.14 -20.36 -4.79
C LEU A 94 26.23 -19.93 -3.81
N LYS A 95 25.92 -19.79 -2.52
CA LYS A 95 26.91 -19.49 -1.49
C LYS A 95 27.90 -20.63 -1.27
N ALA A 96 27.44 -21.87 -1.30
CA ALA A 96 28.30 -23.04 -1.18
C ALA A 96 29.27 -23.17 -2.36
N LEU A 97 28.88 -22.72 -3.55
CA LEU A 97 29.71 -22.60 -4.75
C LEU A 97 30.71 -21.42 -4.70
N GLY A 98 30.74 -20.65 -3.60
CA GLY A 98 31.73 -19.59 -3.39
C GLY A 98 31.30 -18.18 -3.84
N TYR A 99 30.05 -17.98 -4.31
CA TYR A 99 29.58 -16.64 -4.66
C TYR A 99 29.50 -15.73 -3.42
N LYS A 100 30.05 -14.52 -3.54
CA LYS A 100 29.99 -13.52 -2.49
C LYS A 100 28.55 -12.98 -2.28
N ASN A 101 28.22 -12.63 -1.04
CA ASN A 101 26.89 -12.07 -0.72
C ASN A 101 26.53 -10.88 -1.62
N TRP A 102 27.48 -10.02 -1.95
CA TRP A 102 27.29 -8.85 -2.80
C TRP A 102 26.98 -9.22 -4.25
N GLU A 103 27.61 -10.26 -4.78
CA GLU A 103 27.38 -10.73 -6.15
C GLU A 103 25.96 -11.27 -6.34
N ILE A 104 25.47 -11.99 -5.32
CA ILE A 104 24.09 -12.46 -5.29
C ILE A 104 23.13 -11.28 -5.09
N ALA A 105 23.41 -10.40 -4.12
CA ALA A 105 22.56 -9.28 -3.78
C ALA A 105 22.41 -8.28 -4.93
N ARG A 106 23.46 -8.05 -5.72
CA ARG A 106 23.43 -7.13 -6.84
C ARG A 106 22.33 -7.49 -7.86
N LYS A 107 21.99 -8.76 -8.01
CA LYS A 107 20.92 -9.20 -8.93
C LYS A 107 19.51 -8.76 -8.48
N PHE A 108 19.35 -8.34 -7.24
CA PHE A 108 18.07 -7.89 -6.68
C PHE A 108 17.66 -6.48 -7.16
N TRP A 109 18.53 -5.74 -7.89
CA TRP A 109 18.14 -4.49 -8.53
C TRP A 109 16.90 -4.65 -9.43
N ILE A 110 16.67 -5.86 -9.94
CA ILE A 110 15.54 -6.20 -10.80
C ILE A 110 14.18 -5.92 -10.14
N PHE A 111 14.12 -5.91 -8.79
CA PHE A 111 12.92 -5.56 -8.05
C PHE A 111 12.54 -4.08 -8.14
N SER A 112 13.45 -3.21 -8.60
CA SER A 112 13.14 -1.80 -8.86
C SER A 112 12.49 -1.58 -10.23
N LEU A 113 12.59 -2.52 -11.17
CA LEU A 113 12.02 -2.38 -12.52
C LEU A 113 10.50 -2.14 -12.52
N PRO A 114 9.68 -2.90 -11.76
CA PRO A 114 8.24 -2.65 -11.68
C PRO A 114 7.92 -1.27 -11.12
N ILE A 115 8.73 -0.78 -10.18
CA ILE A 115 8.59 0.57 -9.62
C ILE A 115 8.92 1.59 -10.71
N GLY A 116 10.04 1.43 -11.42
CA GLY A 116 10.43 2.31 -12.52
C GLY A 116 9.40 2.35 -13.65
N LEU A 117 8.81 1.19 -14.01
CA LEU A 117 7.72 1.12 -14.98
C LEU A 117 6.46 1.83 -14.46
N GLY A 118 6.05 1.54 -13.22
CA GLY A 118 4.88 2.17 -12.61
C GLY A 118 5.03 3.68 -12.51
N THR A 119 6.15 4.18 -12.01
CA THR A 119 6.42 5.62 -11.88
C THR A 119 6.49 6.31 -13.25
N SER A 120 7.12 5.68 -14.27
CA SER A 120 7.19 6.23 -15.62
C SER A 120 5.80 6.33 -16.25
N ILE A 121 5.01 5.26 -16.21
CA ILE A 121 3.65 5.27 -16.76
C ILE A 121 2.80 6.30 -15.98
N GLY A 122 2.93 6.39 -14.65
CA GLY A 122 2.23 7.37 -13.81
C GLY A 122 2.58 8.81 -14.19
N TYR A 123 3.86 9.09 -14.43
CA TYR A 123 4.33 10.41 -14.86
C TYR A 123 3.75 10.80 -16.23
N PHE A 124 3.86 9.94 -17.24
CA PHE A 124 3.36 10.25 -18.58
C PHE A 124 1.83 10.31 -18.65
N SER A 125 1.12 9.43 -17.96
CA SER A 125 -0.34 9.44 -17.94
C SER A 125 -0.91 10.68 -17.20
N SER A 126 -0.19 11.22 -16.23
CA SER A 126 -0.61 12.46 -15.56
C SER A 126 -0.65 13.66 -16.51
N PHE A 127 0.25 13.73 -17.50
CA PHE A 127 0.20 14.79 -18.52
C PHE A 127 -1.06 14.73 -19.39
N ALA A 128 -1.56 13.54 -19.71
CA ALA A 128 -2.81 13.39 -20.44
C ALA A 128 -4.01 13.94 -19.64
N MET A 129 -3.95 13.88 -18.32
CA MET A 129 -5.01 14.36 -17.42
C MET A 129 -4.84 15.84 -17.02
N MET A 130 -3.64 16.41 -17.14
CA MET A 130 -3.34 17.80 -16.72
C MET A 130 -4.27 18.85 -17.33
N PRO A 131 -4.58 18.87 -18.64
CA PRO A 131 -5.45 19.91 -19.20
C PRO A 131 -6.82 19.93 -18.53
N HIS A 132 -7.39 18.74 -18.32
CA HIS A 132 -8.67 18.59 -17.65
C HIS A 132 -8.60 19.00 -16.18
N PHE A 133 -7.55 18.60 -15.48
CA PHE A 133 -7.32 18.94 -14.08
C PHE A 133 -7.13 20.45 -13.86
N TYR A 134 -6.38 21.14 -14.73
CA TYR A 134 -6.17 22.60 -14.65
C TYR A 134 -7.45 23.36 -14.93
N HIS A 135 -8.22 22.94 -15.93
CA HIS A 135 -9.53 23.53 -16.22
C HIS A 135 -10.46 23.43 -15.02
N LEU A 136 -10.54 22.26 -14.37
CA LEU A 136 -11.36 22.04 -13.19
C LEU A 136 -10.90 22.91 -12.00
N ARG A 137 -9.59 23.04 -11.80
CA ARG A 137 -9.04 23.86 -10.71
C ARG A 137 -9.24 25.35 -10.90
N ASN A 138 -9.49 25.80 -12.12
CA ASN A 138 -9.77 27.21 -12.47
C ASN A 138 -11.21 27.40 -12.98
N GLN A 139 -12.14 26.54 -12.60
CA GLN A 139 -13.54 26.58 -13.08
C GLN A 139 -14.26 27.87 -12.64
N SER A 140 -13.89 28.45 -11.51
CA SER A 140 -14.39 29.74 -11.04
C SER A 140 -13.95 30.92 -11.92
N GLY A 141 -12.99 30.74 -12.83
CA GLY A 141 -12.46 31.80 -13.71
C GLY A 141 -11.78 32.96 -12.97
N VAL A 142 -11.52 32.80 -11.66
CA VAL A 142 -10.92 33.84 -10.81
C VAL A 142 -9.43 34.03 -11.10
N LEU A 143 -8.73 32.94 -11.42
CA LEU A 143 -7.31 32.98 -11.77
C LEU A 143 -7.12 33.12 -13.29
N PRO A 144 -6.05 33.81 -13.74
CA PRO A 144 -5.68 33.82 -15.16
C PRO A 144 -5.40 32.40 -15.67
N GLU A 145 -5.45 32.23 -16.99
CA GLU A 145 -5.15 30.95 -17.63
C GLU A 145 -3.73 30.47 -17.26
N ILE A 146 -3.67 29.29 -16.66
CA ILE A 146 -2.41 28.69 -16.23
C ILE A 146 -1.87 27.85 -17.38
N THR A 147 -0.72 28.25 -17.92
CA THR A 147 -0.05 27.47 -18.99
C THR A 147 0.62 26.24 -18.42
N ILE A 148 0.27 25.06 -18.95
CA ILE A 148 0.87 23.80 -18.56
C ILE A 148 2.31 23.74 -19.07
N ARG A 149 3.27 23.66 -18.18
CA ARG A 149 4.68 23.52 -18.52
C ARG A 149 5.20 22.14 -18.10
N GLN A 150 6.06 21.56 -18.96
CA GLN A 150 6.72 20.32 -18.61
C GLN A 150 7.98 20.60 -17.79
N HIS A 151 7.95 20.20 -16.52
CA HIS A 151 9.10 20.36 -15.63
C HIS A 151 9.94 19.07 -15.63
N TRP A 152 11.05 19.06 -16.37
CA TRP A 152 11.99 17.91 -16.41
C TRP A 152 12.58 17.57 -15.03
N SER A 153 12.65 18.55 -14.12
CA SER A 153 13.04 18.33 -12.73
C SER A 153 12.09 17.35 -12.02
N LEU A 154 10.77 17.41 -12.30
CA LEU A 154 9.81 16.50 -11.71
C LEU A 154 10.02 15.05 -12.21
N PHE A 155 10.35 14.86 -13.48
CA PHE A 155 10.71 13.55 -13.98
C PHE A 155 11.91 12.96 -13.23
N LEU A 156 12.95 13.76 -13.02
CA LEU A 156 14.12 13.34 -12.27
C LEU A 156 13.77 12.94 -10.83
N PHE A 157 12.97 13.77 -10.14
CA PHE A 157 12.63 13.57 -8.72
C PHE A 157 11.57 12.48 -8.50
N LEU A 158 10.59 12.34 -9.40
CA LEU A 158 9.47 11.40 -9.20
C LEU A 158 9.69 10.04 -9.88
N VAL A 159 10.57 9.96 -10.89
CA VAL A 159 10.80 8.71 -11.63
C VAL A 159 12.22 8.20 -11.40
N VAL A 160 13.23 8.98 -11.79
CA VAL A 160 14.62 8.49 -11.81
C VAL A 160 15.15 8.28 -10.38
N LEU A 161 15.03 9.29 -9.53
CA LEU A 161 15.56 9.24 -8.17
C LEU A 161 14.91 8.14 -7.32
N PRO A 162 13.57 7.97 -7.26
CA PRO A 162 12.95 6.85 -6.55
C PRO A 162 13.38 5.50 -7.13
N THR A 163 13.41 5.33 -8.45
CA THR A 163 13.82 4.05 -9.07
C THR A 163 15.23 3.66 -8.66
N LEU A 164 16.17 4.59 -8.68
CA LEU A 164 17.56 4.36 -8.24
C LEU A 164 17.65 4.10 -6.72
N ALA A 165 16.90 4.88 -5.93
CA ALA A 165 16.82 4.69 -4.48
C ALA A 165 16.28 3.31 -4.13
N PHE A 166 15.22 2.87 -4.79
CA PHE A 166 14.64 1.53 -4.59
C PHE A 166 15.58 0.42 -5.06
N ALA A 167 16.32 0.61 -6.16
CA ALA A 167 17.35 -0.33 -6.60
C ALA A 167 18.45 -0.48 -5.54
N ALA A 168 18.94 0.63 -5.01
CA ALA A 168 19.94 0.63 -3.94
C ALA A 168 19.40 -0.04 -2.66
N LEU A 169 18.20 0.32 -2.22
CA LEU A 169 17.55 -0.28 -1.06
C LEU A 169 17.34 -1.79 -1.23
N ALA A 170 16.95 -2.24 -2.44
CA ALA A 170 16.76 -3.65 -2.75
C ALA A 170 18.07 -4.43 -2.59
N VAL A 171 19.15 -3.91 -3.16
CA VAL A 171 20.48 -4.54 -3.07
C VAL A 171 21.01 -4.55 -1.63
N LEU A 172 20.91 -3.43 -0.92
CA LEU A 172 21.34 -3.32 0.47
C LEU A 172 20.56 -4.27 1.39
N TYR A 173 19.24 -4.31 1.24
CA TYR A 173 18.41 -5.19 2.05
C TYR A 173 18.64 -6.67 1.74
N ALA A 174 18.77 -7.03 0.47
CA ALA A 174 19.13 -8.39 0.07
C ALA A 174 20.51 -8.79 0.62
N SER A 175 21.51 -7.90 0.54
CA SER A 175 22.84 -8.12 1.13
C SER A 175 22.77 -8.35 2.63
N TYR A 176 21.92 -7.61 3.34
CA TYR A 176 21.69 -7.81 4.77
C TYR A 176 21.03 -9.16 5.07
N CYS A 177 19.99 -9.54 4.34
CA CYS A 177 19.30 -10.82 4.53
C CYS A 177 20.20 -12.03 4.19
N LEU A 178 21.08 -11.88 3.21
CA LEU A 178 22.02 -12.92 2.79
C LEU A 178 23.25 -13.09 3.71
N ARG A 179 23.35 -12.39 4.82
CA ARG A 179 24.45 -12.60 5.81
C ARG A 179 24.38 -13.95 6.51
N LEU A 180 23.26 -14.66 6.45
CA LEU A 180 23.10 -15.99 7.01
C LEU A 180 24.12 -16.98 6.39
N PRO A 181 24.72 -17.90 7.17
CA PRO A 181 25.62 -18.90 6.64
C PRO A 181 24.95 -19.83 5.64
N ALA A 182 25.71 -20.36 4.67
CA ALA A 182 25.17 -21.22 3.61
C ALA A 182 24.41 -22.45 4.16
N LEU A 183 24.90 -23.02 5.25
CA LEU A 183 24.28 -24.18 5.89
C LEU A 183 22.89 -23.90 6.42
N ASP A 184 22.65 -22.72 7.00
CA ASP A 184 21.34 -22.33 7.52
C ASP A 184 20.33 -22.05 6.39
N LEU A 185 20.83 -21.57 5.24
CA LEU A 185 20.03 -21.37 4.03
C LEU A 185 19.63 -22.73 3.41
N LEU A 186 20.56 -23.69 3.33
CA LEU A 186 20.31 -25.02 2.76
C LEU A 186 19.33 -25.85 3.58
N LYS A 187 19.42 -25.79 4.91
CA LYS A 187 18.58 -26.60 5.81
C LYS A 187 17.12 -26.15 5.88
N ARG A 188 16.71 -25.11 5.15
CA ARG A 188 15.40 -24.44 5.32
C ARG A 188 15.08 -24.11 6.79
N VAL A 189 16.08 -24.19 7.66
CA VAL A 189 15.94 -23.81 9.06
C VAL A 189 15.71 -22.31 9.03
N SER A 190 14.50 -21.89 9.26
CA SER A 190 14.26 -20.51 9.67
C SER A 190 15.24 -20.27 10.81
N PRO A 191 16.07 -19.16 10.76
CA PRO A 191 16.98 -18.87 11.83
C PRO A 191 16.16 -19.05 13.10
N SER A 192 16.56 -20.05 13.89
CA SER A 192 15.80 -20.44 15.07
C SER A 192 15.39 -19.13 15.74
N ARG A 193 14.18 -18.69 15.52
CA ARG A 193 13.54 -17.80 16.47
C ARG A 193 13.74 -18.60 17.75
N LYS A 194 14.72 -18.19 18.57
CA LYS A 194 14.91 -18.71 19.92
C LYS A 194 13.50 -18.94 20.39
N ALA A 195 13.10 -20.22 20.42
CA ALA A 195 11.72 -20.58 20.75
C ALA A 195 11.39 -19.65 21.90
N PRO A 196 10.41 -18.77 21.81
CA PRO A 196 10.21 -17.76 22.83
C PRO A 196 10.30 -18.54 24.10
N LYS A 197 11.34 -18.27 24.95
CA LYS A 197 11.54 -19.02 26.18
C LYS A 197 10.16 -19.04 26.78
N ARG A 198 9.43 -20.13 26.58
CA ARG A 198 8.12 -20.32 27.18
C ARG A 198 8.45 -20.10 28.61
N LYS A 199 8.06 -18.95 29.16
CA LYS A 199 8.12 -18.72 30.57
C LYS A 199 7.32 -19.90 31.10
N ALA A 200 8.07 -20.92 31.56
CA ALA A 200 7.52 -22.10 32.17
C ALA A 200 6.72 -21.59 33.35
N GLY A 201 5.42 -21.43 33.19
CA GLY A 201 4.56 -20.78 34.18
C GLY A 201 3.29 -20.17 33.63
N LYS A 202 3.18 -19.91 32.32
CA LYS A 202 1.85 -19.61 31.79
C LYS A 202 1.08 -20.92 31.71
N ARG A 203 0.32 -21.24 32.78
CA ARG A 203 -0.70 -22.29 32.82
C ARG A 203 -1.35 -22.34 31.46
N ILE A 204 -1.24 -23.48 30.76
CA ILE A 204 -2.05 -23.78 29.60
C ILE A 204 -3.48 -23.60 30.10
N ARG A 205 -4.13 -22.53 29.68
CA ARG A 205 -5.55 -22.33 29.95
C ARG A 205 -6.28 -23.44 29.23
N LYS A 206 -6.68 -24.45 30.00
CA LYS A 206 -7.20 -25.74 29.57
C LYS A 206 -8.50 -25.66 28.77
N ASP A 207 -9.09 -24.45 28.64
CA ASP A 207 -10.44 -24.26 28.14
C ASP A 207 -10.54 -23.51 26.81
N ARG A 208 -9.41 -23.25 26.12
CA ARG A 208 -9.50 -22.61 24.79
C ARG A 208 -9.46 -23.63 23.68
N PRO A 209 -10.42 -23.64 22.73
CA PRO A 209 -10.37 -24.52 21.59
C PRO A 209 -9.06 -24.25 20.81
N PHE A 210 -8.37 -25.33 20.43
CA PHE A 210 -7.06 -25.32 19.72
C PHE A 210 -7.04 -24.33 18.54
N LEU A 211 -8.13 -24.24 17.77
CA LEU A 211 -8.27 -23.32 16.64
C LEU A 211 -8.12 -21.84 17.02
N LYS A 212 -8.59 -21.43 18.21
CA LYS A 212 -8.43 -20.05 18.68
C LYS A 212 -7.00 -19.73 19.10
N ASP A 213 -6.30 -20.67 19.71
CA ASP A 213 -4.90 -20.49 20.09
C ASP A 213 -3.99 -20.50 18.86
N LEU A 214 -4.30 -21.34 17.86
CA LEU A 214 -3.62 -21.39 16.58
C LEU A 214 -3.78 -20.04 15.84
N SER A 215 -5.00 -19.54 15.71
CA SER A 215 -5.28 -18.27 15.03
C SER A 215 -4.59 -17.08 15.70
N ALA A 216 -4.57 -17.03 17.03
CA ALA A 216 -3.83 -16.01 17.77
C ALA A 216 -2.32 -16.12 17.56
N SER A 217 -1.76 -17.32 17.53
CA SER A 217 -0.34 -17.57 17.26
C SER A 217 0.05 -17.14 15.85
N LEU A 218 -0.76 -17.48 14.84
CA LEU A 218 -0.55 -17.09 13.45
C LEU A 218 -0.58 -15.57 13.28
N LEU A 219 -1.53 -14.91 13.94
CA LEU A 219 -1.65 -13.46 13.90
C LEU A 219 -0.38 -12.76 14.43
N TRP A 220 0.02 -13.05 15.67
CA TRP A 220 1.13 -12.37 16.32
C TRP A 220 2.51 -12.69 15.72
N SER A 221 2.62 -13.79 14.99
CA SER A 221 3.87 -14.14 14.33
C SER A 221 4.24 -13.19 13.17
N ARG A 222 3.25 -12.44 12.62
CA ARG A 222 3.38 -11.73 11.35
C ARG A 222 2.90 -10.28 11.41
N LYS A 223 3.62 -9.48 12.21
CA LYS A 223 3.29 -8.06 12.46
C LYS A 223 3.18 -7.21 11.21
N LEU A 224 3.97 -7.51 10.17
CA LEU A 224 3.95 -6.76 8.93
C LEU A 224 2.66 -6.97 8.12
N LEU A 225 2.11 -8.20 8.11
CA LEU A 225 0.82 -8.47 7.49
C LEU A 225 -0.33 -7.76 8.21
N ILE A 226 -0.28 -7.72 9.55
CA ILE A 226 -1.24 -6.95 10.35
C ILE A 226 -1.24 -5.49 9.89
N PHE A 227 -0.04 -4.91 9.76
CA PHE A 227 0.12 -3.53 9.29
C PHE A 227 -0.52 -3.32 7.91
N PHE A 228 -0.26 -4.21 6.93
CA PHE A 228 -0.82 -4.05 5.58
C PHE A 228 -2.34 -4.20 5.53
N VAL A 229 -2.92 -5.12 6.30
CA VAL A 229 -4.38 -5.26 6.36
C VAL A 229 -5.03 -4.03 6.98
N ILE A 230 -4.49 -3.53 8.08
CA ILE A 230 -4.99 -2.31 8.74
C ILE A 230 -4.82 -1.11 7.79
N PHE A 231 -3.64 -0.95 7.19
CA PHE A 231 -3.33 0.16 6.30
C PHE A 231 -4.20 0.15 5.02
N GLY A 232 -4.35 -1.01 4.37
CA GLY A 232 -5.21 -1.13 3.19
C GLY A 232 -6.68 -0.82 3.49
N SER A 233 -7.18 -1.30 4.63
CA SER A 233 -8.54 -1.00 5.09
C SER A 233 -8.71 0.48 5.47
N MET A 234 -7.69 1.07 6.08
CA MET A 234 -7.65 2.50 6.41
C MET A 234 -7.68 3.35 5.13
N CYS A 235 -6.86 3.03 4.13
CA CYS A 235 -6.84 3.73 2.85
C CYS A 235 -8.19 3.64 2.13
N PHE A 236 -8.82 2.45 2.13
CA PHE A 236 -10.13 2.25 1.52
C PHE A 236 -11.19 3.17 2.14
N SER A 237 -11.30 3.11 3.46
CA SER A 237 -12.26 3.93 4.21
C SER A 237 -12.01 5.42 4.04
N ALA A 238 -10.77 5.85 4.23
CA ALA A 238 -10.38 7.26 4.18
C ALA A 238 -10.62 7.87 2.78
N MET A 239 -10.19 7.19 1.71
CA MET A 239 -10.27 7.75 0.35
C MET A 239 -11.70 7.88 -0.14
N ILE A 240 -12.55 6.88 0.11
CA ILE A 240 -13.94 6.95 -0.31
C ILE A 240 -14.69 8.02 0.50
N GLN A 241 -14.55 8.02 1.82
CA GLN A 241 -15.25 9.00 2.66
C GLN A 241 -14.73 10.43 2.44
N LEU A 242 -13.41 10.62 2.23
CA LEU A 242 -12.85 11.93 1.89
C LEU A 242 -13.42 12.44 0.57
N SER A 243 -13.53 11.57 -0.44
CA SER A 243 -14.07 11.90 -1.74
C SER A 243 -15.52 12.42 -1.65
N PHE A 244 -16.36 11.75 -0.86
CA PHE A 244 -17.72 12.21 -0.59
C PHE A 244 -17.78 13.48 0.28
N GLY A 245 -16.93 13.58 1.30
CA GLY A 245 -16.86 14.74 2.18
C GLY A 245 -16.42 16.03 1.47
N MET A 246 -15.67 15.91 0.39
CA MET A 246 -15.23 17.05 -0.43
C MET A 246 -16.24 17.45 -1.51
N LYS A 247 -17.41 16.84 -1.58
CA LYS A 247 -18.43 17.08 -2.63
C LYS A 247 -18.83 18.55 -2.77
N GLU A 248 -18.89 19.27 -1.66
CA GLU A 248 -19.25 20.71 -1.65
C GLU A 248 -18.03 21.63 -1.91
N LEU A 249 -16.81 21.08 -1.83
CA LEU A 249 -15.56 21.84 -1.94
C LEU A 249 -14.84 21.63 -3.26
N THR A 250 -15.18 20.56 -3.99
CA THR A 250 -14.52 20.18 -5.24
C THR A 250 -15.54 19.69 -6.27
N ASP A 251 -15.17 19.82 -7.55
CA ASP A 251 -15.98 19.32 -8.66
C ASP A 251 -16.12 17.79 -8.65
N GLU A 252 -17.24 17.30 -9.20
CA GLU A 252 -17.55 15.88 -9.32
C GLU A 252 -16.43 15.09 -10.02
N THR A 253 -15.72 15.71 -10.94
CA THR A 253 -14.63 15.05 -11.67
C THR A 253 -13.39 14.83 -10.79
N ILE A 254 -13.00 15.83 -9.99
CA ILE A 254 -11.89 15.68 -9.04
C ILE A 254 -12.27 14.64 -7.98
N GLN A 255 -13.50 14.69 -7.50
CA GLN A 255 -14.05 13.71 -6.57
C GLN A 255 -13.97 12.29 -7.14
N SER A 256 -14.44 12.06 -8.36
CA SER A 256 -14.43 10.76 -9.02
C SER A 256 -13.01 10.25 -9.29
N MET A 257 -12.09 11.15 -9.64
CA MET A 257 -10.67 10.83 -9.83
C MET A 257 -10.01 10.39 -8.50
N MET A 258 -10.20 11.12 -7.42
CA MET A 258 -9.68 10.76 -6.09
C MET A 258 -10.26 9.44 -5.61
N MET A 259 -11.56 9.22 -5.79
CA MET A 259 -12.24 7.99 -5.44
C MET A 259 -11.71 6.79 -6.24
N SER A 260 -11.51 6.94 -7.55
CA SER A 260 -10.99 5.88 -8.41
C SER A 260 -9.57 5.48 -8.03
N ILE A 261 -8.67 6.45 -7.87
CA ILE A 261 -7.27 6.20 -7.49
C ILE A 261 -7.20 5.55 -6.10
N GLY A 262 -7.92 6.10 -5.13
CA GLY A 262 -7.95 5.58 -3.77
C GLY A 262 -8.51 4.16 -3.70
N THR A 263 -9.56 3.85 -4.48
CA THR A 263 -10.15 2.51 -4.56
C THR A 263 -9.17 1.52 -5.19
N VAL A 264 -8.55 1.86 -6.32
CA VAL A 264 -7.56 1.01 -6.99
C VAL A 264 -6.38 0.71 -6.06
N LEU A 265 -5.86 1.74 -5.38
CA LEU A 265 -4.75 1.61 -4.45
C LEU A 265 -5.09 0.67 -3.29
N SER A 266 -6.21 0.91 -2.62
CA SER A 266 -6.63 0.12 -1.45
C SER A 266 -6.96 -1.32 -1.81
N VAL A 267 -7.65 -1.55 -2.93
CA VAL A 267 -7.93 -2.88 -3.48
C VAL A 267 -6.61 -3.63 -3.77
N ALA A 268 -5.64 -2.96 -4.39
CA ALA A 268 -4.33 -3.54 -4.67
C ALA A 268 -3.60 -3.96 -3.37
N ILE A 269 -3.58 -3.10 -2.35
CA ILE A 269 -2.94 -3.40 -1.06
C ILE A 269 -3.64 -4.54 -0.33
N LEU A 270 -4.98 -4.56 -0.30
CA LEU A 270 -5.76 -5.63 0.35
C LEU A 270 -5.56 -6.97 -0.36
N TYR A 271 -5.64 -7.00 -1.69
CA TYR A 271 -5.40 -8.20 -2.48
C TYR A 271 -4.02 -8.79 -2.21
N LEU A 272 -3.02 -7.93 -2.17
CA LEU A 272 -1.65 -8.32 -1.88
C LEU A 272 -1.51 -8.88 -0.47
N SER A 273 -2.01 -8.19 0.55
CA SER A 273 -1.89 -8.61 1.95
C SER A 273 -2.55 -9.97 2.19
N LEU A 274 -3.74 -10.20 1.62
CA LEU A 274 -4.42 -11.49 1.74
C LEU A 274 -3.74 -12.60 0.93
N GLY A 275 -3.19 -12.28 -0.25
CA GLY A 275 -2.41 -13.22 -1.04
C GLY A 275 -1.15 -13.72 -0.32
N VAL A 276 -0.45 -12.80 0.32
CA VAL A 276 0.73 -13.11 1.14
C VAL A 276 0.35 -13.90 2.39
N LEU A 277 -0.73 -13.51 3.08
CA LEU A 277 -1.24 -14.25 4.23
C LEU A 277 -1.42 -15.74 3.90
N LEU A 278 -2.01 -16.02 2.75
CA LEU A 278 -2.21 -17.39 2.25
C LEU A 278 -0.90 -18.11 2.07
N GLN A 279 0.03 -17.54 1.30
CA GLN A 279 1.28 -18.20 0.96
C GLN A 279 2.15 -18.51 2.17
N GLU A 280 2.21 -17.59 3.11
CA GLU A 280 2.99 -17.78 4.32
C GLU A 280 2.42 -18.84 5.28
N ASN A 281 1.14 -19.17 5.13
CA ASN A 281 0.48 -20.16 5.99
C ASN A 281 0.11 -21.45 5.24
N GLN A 282 0.60 -21.66 4.01
CA GLN A 282 0.30 -22.84 3.21
C GLN A 282 0.68 -24.15 3.91
N GLU A 283 1.86 -24.21 4.53
CA GLU A 283 2.31 -25.40 5.28
C GLU A 283 1.39 -25.69 6.46
N THR A 284 1.01 -24.67 7.22
CA THR A 284 0.09 -24.83 8.35
C THR A 284 -1.28 -25.31 7.90
N LEU A 285 -1.79 -24.78 6.78
CA LEU A 285 -3.05 -25.20 6.19
C LEU A 285 -2.99 -26.63 5.66
N ALA A 286 -1.88 -27.03 5.04
CA ALA A 286 -1.67 -28.40 4.59
C ALA A 286 -1.67 -29.39 5.77
N ILE A 287 -0.97 -29.06 6.85
CA ILE A 287 -0.95 -29.85 8.09
C ILE A 287 -2.36 -29.97 8.68
N MET A 288 -3.13 -28.88 8.75
CA MET A 288 -4.51 -28.92 9.22
C MET A 288 -5.39 -29.86 8.37
N LYS A 289 -5.24 -29.82 7.03
CA LYS A 289 -5.94 -30.74 6.13
C LYS A 289 -5.56 -32.20 6.37
N VAL A 290 -4.28 -32.50 6.62
CA VAL A 290 -3.80 -33.85 6.97
C VAL A 290 -4.44 -34.35 8.28
N PHE A 291 -4.62 -33.45 9.25
CA PHE A 291 -5.31 -33.78 10.51
C PHE A 291 -6.84 -33.87 10.40
N GLY A 292 -7.40 -33.73 9.18
CA GLY A 292 -8.83 -33.93 8.95
C GLY A 292 -9.69 -32.69 9.27
N TYR A 293 -9.10 -31.52 9.48
CA TYR A 293 -9.89 -30.30 9.68
C TYR A 293 -10.66 -29.94 8.41
N SER A 294 -11.92 -29.57 8.60
CA SER A 294 -12.78 -29.16 7.50
C SER A 294 -12.29 -27.86 6.85
N ARG A 295 -12.67 -27.65 5.60
CA ARG A 295 -12.38 -26.44 4.84
C ARG A 295 -12.77 -25.17 5.62
N ASN A 296 -13.97 -25.16 6.19
CA ASN A 296 -14.49 -24.00 6.93
C ASN A 296 -13.67 -23.71 8.21
N GLU A 297 -13.15 -24.72 8.87
CA GLU A 297 -12.31 -24.57 10.06
C GLU A 297 -10.94 -23.98 9.70
N CYS A 298 -10.33 -24.46 8.62
CA CYS A 298 -9.10 -23.89 8.08
C CYS A 298 -9.27 -22.40 7.73
N HIS A 299 -10.37 -22.07 7.06
CA HIS A 299 -10.69 -20.66 6.70
C HIS A 299 -10.94 -19.80 7.93
N LYS A 300 -11.77 -20.26 8.87
CA LYS A 300 -12.05 -19.52 10.10
C LYS A 300 -10.79 -19.26 10.91
N SER A 301 -9.92 -20.26 11.05
CA SER A 301 -8.70 -20.09 11.84
C SER A 301 -7.72 -19.10 11.23
N LEU A 302 -7.66 -19.00 9.89
CA LEU A 302 -6.75 -18.11 9.18
C LEU A 302 -7.30 -16.69 9.06
N PHE A 303 -8.54 -16.52 8.58
CA PHE A 303 -9.06 -15.21 8.20
C PHE A 303 -9.84 -14.47 9.30
N ALA A 304 -10.44 -15.19 10.28
CA ALA A 304 -11.24 -14.54 11.31
C ALA A 304 -10.51 -13.43 12.11
N PRO A 305 -9.25 -13.63 12.56
CA PRO A 305 -8.56 -12.57 13.27
C PRO A 305 -8.24 -11.36 12.39
N TYR A 306 -8.05 -11.56 11.07
CA TYR A 306 -7.78 -10.48 10.15
C TYR A 306 -9.03 -9.67 9.78
N ARG A 307 -10.24 -10.24 9.86
CA ARG A 307 -11.50 -9.48 9.75
C ARG A 307 -11.61 -8.40 10.81
N PHE A 308 -11.28 -8.74 12.05
CA PHE A 308 -11.28 -7.76 13.14
C PHE A 308 -10.27 -6.62 12.90
N LEU A 309 -9.07 -6.97 12.41
CA LEU A 309 -8.05 -5.98 12.06
C LEU A 309 -8.45 -5.09 10.88
N ALA A 310 -9.12 -5.67 9.89
CA ALA A 310 -9.65 -4.92 8.76
C ALA A 310 -10.72 -3.91 9.20
N PHE A 311 -11.63 -4.33 10.08
CA PHE A 311 -12.61 -3.43 10.69
C PHE A 311 -11.95 -2.32 11.52
N LEU A 312 -10.94 -2.63 12.31
CA LEU A 312 -10.16 -1.65 13.05
C LEU A 312 -9.48 -0.65 12.11
N GLY A 313 -8.89 -1.13 11.00
CA GLY A 313 -8.35 -0.28 9.95
C GLY A 313 -9.39 0.64 9.33
N PHE A 314 -10.61 0.14 9.09
CA PHE A 314 -11.73 0.94 8.59
C PHE A 314 -12.07 2.09 9.55
N VAL A 315 -12.21 1.81 10.84
CA VAL A 315 -12.50 2.82 11.87
C VAL A 315 -11.38 3.87 11.95
N LEU A 316 -10.12 3.43 11.90
CA LEU A 316 -8.98 4.36 11.87
C LEU A 316 -9.00 5.24 10.61
N GLY A 317 -9.41 4.69 9.46
CA GLY A 317 -9.56 5.43 8.21
C GLY A 317 -10.66 6.50 8.28
N THR A 318 -11.78 6.17 8.90
CA THR A 318 -12.86 7.14 9.16
C THR A 318 -12.39 8.28 10.08
N GLY A 319 -11.65 7.96 11.14
CA GLY A 319 -11.08 8.98 12.02
C GLY A 319 -10.03 9.85 11.33
N TYR A 320 -9.19 9.26 10.49
CA TYR A 320 -8.20 9.97 9.68
C TYR A 320 -8.86 10.93 8.68
N GLN A 321 -9.90 10.47 7.98
CA GLN A 321 -10.68 11.30 7.05
C GLN A 321 -11.28 12.50 7.76
N TYR A 322 -11.93 12.29 8.91
CA TYR A 322 -12.49 13.36 9.70
C TYR A 322 -11.42 14.38 10.14
N GLY A 323 -10.27 13.90 10.60
CA GLY A 323 -9.15 14.75 11.00
C GLY A 323 -8.59 15.60 9.86
N ILE A 324 -8.40 15.01 8.67
CA ILE A 324 -7.94 15.74 7.47
C ILE A 324 -8.97 16.77 7.04
N MET A 325 -10.26 16.42 7.04
CA MET A 325 -11.32 17.35 6.65
C MET A 325 -11.34 18.58 7.56
N GLN A 326 -11.25 18.38 8.87
CA GLN A 326 -11.14 19.46 9.83
C GLN A 326 -9.89 20.32 9.62
N LEU A 327 -8.76 19.71 9.27
CA LEU A 327 -7.52 20.42 8.97
C LEU A 327 -7.67 21.30 7.71
N LEU A 328 -8.25 20.74 6.64
CA LEU A 328 -8.49 21.48 5.39
C LEU A 328 -9.41 22.67 5.60
N LEU A 329 -10.50 22.49 6.35
CA LEU A 329 -11.43 23.58 6.65
C LEU A 329 -10.77 24.70 7.45
N ARG A 330 -9.98 24.37 8.46
CA ARG A 330 -9.20 25.39 9.23
C ARG A 330 -8.20 26.16 8.37
N LEU A 331 -7.60 25.49 7.38
CA LEU A 331 -6.70 26.17 6.44
C LEU A 331 -7.48 27.10 5.49
N MET A 332 -8.68 26.66 5.04
CA MET A 332 -9.55 27.49 4.20
C MET A 332 -10.15 28.67 4.97
N GLU A 333 -10.57 28.51 6.22
CA GLU A 333 -11.06 29.61 7.08
C GLU A 333 -10.03 30.74 7.21
N LYS A 334 -8.75 30.39 7.33
CA LYS A 334 -7.68 31.39 7.38
C LYS A 334 -7.50 32.16 6.08
N SER A 335 -7.84 31.56 4.93
CA SER A 335 -7.62 32.13 3.61
C SER A 335 -8.85 32.85 3.05
N ILE A 336 -10.07 32.40 3.34
CA ILE A 336 -11.31 32.83 2.67
C ILE A 336 -12.27 33.55 3.64
N ALA A 337 -11.99 33.59 4.95
CA ALA A 337 -12.84 34.20 6.00
C ALA A 337 -14.29 33.66 6.05
N GLN A 338 -14.58 32.54 5.42
CA GLN A 338 -15.89 31.90 5.37
C GLN A 338 -15.87 30.65 6.25
N LYS A 339 -16.71 30.63 7.29
CA LYS A 339 -16.88 29.43 8.12
C LYS A 339 -17.67 28.39 7.36
N VAL A 340 -17.05 27.26 7.08
CA VAL A 340 -17.69 26.08 6.53
C VAL A 340 -17.70 25.01 7.61
N ASP A 341 -18.88 24.70 8.15
CA ASP A 341 -19.03 23.63 9.14
C ASP A 341 -19.19 22.28 8.42
N TYR A 342 -18.24 21.36 8.70
CA TYR A 342 -18.34 19.99 8.20
C TYR A 342 -19.13 19.10 9.17
N ASN A 343 -20.27 18.62 8.71
CA ASN A 343 -21.05 17.62 9.42
C ASN A 343 -20.68 16.22 8.93
N PHE A 344 -20.34 15.33 9.85
CA PHE A 344 -20.02 13.95 9.52
C PHE A 344 -21.27 13.22 8.99
N ASP A 345 -21.20 12.70 7.77
CA ASP A 345 -22.28 11.96 7.15
C ASP A 345 -22.22 10.46 7.52
N PHE A 346 -23.07 10.05 8.45
CA PHE A 346 -23.22 8.66 8.85
C PHE A 346 -23.75 7.77 7.72
N GLY A 347 -24.54 8.30 6.79
CA GLY A 347 -25.05 7.55 5.64
C GLY A 347 -23.92 7.12 4.72
N VAL A 348 -23.02 8.04 4.38
CA VAL A 348 -21.82 7.74 3.59
C VAL A 348 -20.93 6.73 4.31
N CYS A 349 -20.74 6.86 5.63
CA CYS A 349 -19.94 5.91 6.40
C CYS A 349 -20.53 4.49 6.35
N LEU A 350 -21.85 4.34 6.51
CA LEU A 350 -22.54 3.04 6.44
C LEU A 350 -22.46 2.41 5.04
N ILE A 351 -22.67 3.19 3.99
CA ILE A 351 -22.55 2.71 2.60
C ILE A 351 -21.13 2.27 2.32
N THR A 352 -20.14 3.06 2.72
CA THR A 352 -18.72 2.71 2.58
C THR A 352 -18.36 1.44 3.33
N LEU A 353 -18.89 1.24 4.54
CA LEU A 353 -18.70 0.02 5.33
C LEU A 353 -19.31 -1.21 4.63
N LEU A 354 -20.50 -1.07 4.05
CA LEU A 354 -21.13 -2.15 3.28
C LEU A 354 -20.30 -2.54 2.06
N ILE A 355 -19.87 -1.55 1.28
CA ILE A 355 -19.02 -1.79 0.10
C ILE A 355 -17.69 -2.44 0.53
N PHE A 356 -17.06 -1.92 1.60
CA PHE A 356 -15.83 -2.48 2.15
C PHE A 356 -15.99 -3.95 2.54
N THR A 357 -17.05 -4.29 3.28
CA THR A 357 -17.28 -5.68 3.71
C THR A 357 -17.51 -6.60 2.51
N LEU A 358 -18.25 -6.16 1.50
CA LEU A 358 -18.45 -6.94 0.26
C LEU A 358 -17.13 -7.18 -0.48
N VAL A 359 -16.32 -6.16 -0.66
CA VAL A 359 -15.01 -6.25 -1.32
C VAL A 359 -14.07 -7.16 -0.52
N TYR A 360 -14.00 -6.98 0.79
CA TYR A 360 -13.12 -7.74 1.66
C TYR A 360 -13.51 -9.24 1.71
N GLU A 361 -14.79 -9.55 1.87
CA GLU A 361 -15.29 -10.93 1.81
C GLU A 361 -15.12 -11.54 0.42
N GLY A 362 -15.28 -10.76 -0.64
CA GLY A 362 -14.98 -11.19 -2.00
C GLY A 362 -13.50 -11.62 -2.15
N PHE A 363 -12.56 -10.86 -1.61
CA PHE A 363 -11.15 -11.25 -1.60
C PHE A 363 -10.86 -12.48 -0.75
N ILE A 364 -11.49 -12.60 0.42
CA ILE A 364 -11.39 -13.81 1.22
C ILE A 364 -11.91 -15.02 0.42
N TYR A 365 -13.03 -14.89 -0.26
CA TYR A 365 -13.62 -15.96 -1.07
C TYR A 365 -12.69 -16.35 -2.23
N LEU A 366 -12.14 -15.40 -2.98
CA LEU A 366 -11.18 -15.66 -4.05
C LEU A 366 -9.89 -16.32 -3.53
N SER A 367 -9.42 -15.87 -2.38
CA SER A 367 -8.25 -16.43 -1.71
C SER A 367 -8.54 -17.85 -1.21
N SER A 368 -9.75 -18.11 -0.77
CA SER A 368 -10.17 -19.42 -0.28
C SER A 368 -10.19 -20.47 -1.39
N ARG A 369 -10.62 -20.11 -2.61
CA ARG A 369 -10.55 -21.00 -3.77
C ARG A 369 -9.12 -21.47 -4.08
N LYS A 370 -8.12 -20.60 -3.86
CA LYS A 370 -6.71 -20.98 -4.02
C LYS A 370 -6.26 -22.01 -2.98
N ILE A 371 -6.81 -21.98 -1.76
CA ILE A 371 -6.52 -23.01 -0.73
C ILE A 371 -7.00 -24.39 -1.17
N ASP A 372 -8.13 -24.46 -1.87
CA ASP A 372 -8.69 -25.74 -2.30
C ASP A 372 -7.84 -26.42 -3.37
N GLN A 373 -7.24 -25.62 -4.24
CA GLN A 373 -6.35 -26.09 -5.32
C GLN A 373 -4.99 -26.55 -4.79
N LEU A 374 -4.62 -26.21 -3.54
CA LEU A 374 -3.38 -26.70 -2.94
C LEU A 374 -3.50 -28.19 -2.62
N THR A 375 -2.86 -28.99 -3.43
CA THR A 375 -2.65 -30.42 -3.17
C THR A 375 -1.65 -30.60 -2.04
N ILE A 376 -1.97 -31.46 -1.08
CA ILE A 376 -1.09 -31.79 0.07
C ILE A 376 0.31 -32.18 -0.44
N LYS A 377 0.36 -32.91 -1.58
CA LYS A 377 1.60 -33.35 -2.23
C LYS A 377 2.50 -32.18 -2.65
N GLN A 378 1.92 -31.14 -3.27
CA GLN A 378 2.68 -29.98 -3.72
C GLN A 378 3.26 -29.17 -2.55
N VAL A 379 2.53 -29.05 -1.44
CA VAL A 379 2.99 -28.28 -0.29
C VAL A 379 4.06 -29.02 0.50
N MET A 380 3.95 -30.37 0.62
CA MET A 380 4.86 -31.19 1.41
C MET A 380 6.14 -31.53 0.65
N LEU A 381 6.10 -31.70 -0.65
CA LEU A 381 7.25 -32.03 -1.49
C LEU A 381 7.96 -30.81 -2.06
N GLY A 382 7.34 -29.62 -2.01
CA GLY A 382 7.95 -28.39 -2.52
C GLY A 382 8.00 -28.32 -4.06
N GLU A 383 7.13 -29.06 -4.76
CA GLU A 383 6.95 -29.05 -6.22
C GLU A 383 5.90 -28.01 -6.69
#